data_ef2385d121cf35546c6105c14a679acf
#
_entry.id   ef2385d121cf35546c6105c14a679acf
#
_cell.length_a   1.000
_cell.length_b   1.000
_cell.length_c   1.000
_cell.angle_alpha   90.00
_cell.angle_beta   90.00
_cell.angle_gamma   90.00
#
_symmetry.space_group_name_H-M   'P 1'
#
loop_
_entity.id
_entity.type
_entity.pdbx_description
1 polymer ?
#
loop_
_entity_poly.entity_id
_entity_poly.type
_entity_poly.pdbx_seq_one_letter_code
_entity_poly.pdbx_strand_id
1 'polypeptide(L)'
;MKRLLLAGVALSVATAASAADMQARPYTKAPPAAVVAVYNWSGFYVGAMGGYGWGTDAGSGGFGGGTVGYNWQLPGSQFVFGVEVDAAGASIKDSFTVEDAGILATQDSKINSFGSVTGRAGFAMDAVLLYAKGGFAWANNKTTISLPEFGITSSDSHTHTGYTIGGGLEYMFAPNWSAKGEYMFTSLGSKTYNLGGDLFDSGTIDFHTIKVGVNYHFR
;
A
#
# COMPACT_ATOMS: atom_id res chain seq x y z
N MET A 1 -28.11 -14.78 -90.30
CA MET A 1 -27.96 -14.96 -88.86
C MET A 1 -26.82 -15.89 -88.46
N LYS A 2 -25.77 -16.07 -89.30
CA LYS A 2 -24.62 -16.95 -88.97
C LYS A 2 -23.26 -16.21 -88.79
N ARG A 3 -23.25 -14.90 -88.86
CA ARG A 3 -22.00 -14.09 -88.75
C ARG A 3 -21.85 -13.32 -87.48
N LEU A 4 -22.80 -13.39 -86.56
CA LEU A 4 -22.77 -12.71 -85.24
C LEU A 4 -22.27 -13.61 -84.11
N LEU A 5 -22.12 -14.90 -84.30
CA LEU A 5 -21.68 -15.88 -83.30
C LEU A 5 -20.13 -16.07 -83.26
N LEU A 6 -19.41 -15.58 -84.27
CA LEU A 6 -17.96 -15.69 -84.32
C LEU A 6 -17.21 -14.51 -83.69
N ALA A 7 -17.90 -13.38 -83.42
CA ALA A 7 -17.30 -12.22 -82.78
C ALA A 7 -17.29 -12.30 -81.26
N GLY A 8 -18.13 -13.17 -80.65
CA GLY A 8 -18.25 -13.32 -79.20
C GLY A 8 -17.19 -14.23 -78.59
N VAL A 9 -16.56 -15.11 -79.36
CA VAL A 9 -15.54 -16.08 -78.82
C VAL A 9 -14.13 -15.48 -78.81
N ALA A 10 -13.84 -14.48 -79.62
CA ALA A 10 -12.49 -13.86 -79.67
C ALA A 10 -12.21 -12.85 -78.54
N LEU A 11 -13.26 -12.37 -77.80
CA LEU A 11 -13.09 -11.40 -76.73
C LEU A 11 -12.90 -12.03 -75.33
N SER A 12 -13.12 -13.34 -75.21
CA SER A 12 -13.02 -14.03 -73.92
C SER A 12 -11.62 -14.63 -73.65
N VAL A 13 -10.67 -14.58 -74.57
CA VAL A 13 -9.33 -15.14 -74.41
C VAL A 13 -8.29 -14.09 -73.98
N ALA A 14 -8.61 -12.78 -74.04
CA ALA A 14 -7.68 -11.70 -73.74
C ALA A 14 -7.57 -11.32 -72.25
N THR A 15 -8.38 -11.88 -71.36
CA THR A 15 -8.38 -11.53 -69.90
C THR A 15 -7.57 -12.49 -69.05
N ALA A 16 -7.00 -13.57 -69.61
CA ALA A 16 -6.28 -14.56 -68.81
C ALA A 16 -4.76 -14.29 -68.69
N ALA A 17 -4.23 -13.23 -69.34
CA ALA A 17 -2.77 -13.01 -69.37
C ALA A 17 -2.23 -11.96 -68.36
N SER A 18 -3.11 -11.31 -67.56
CA SER A 18 -2.68 -10.27 -66.59
C SER A 18 -2.47 -10.78 -65.17
N ALA A 19 -2.63 -12.10 -64.94
CA ALA A 19 -2.53 -12.65 -63.58
C ALA A 19 -1.13 -13.18 -63.20
N ALA A 20 -0.15 -13.10 -64.14
CA ALA A 20 1.14 -13.75 -63.93
C ALA A 20 2.28 -12.81 -63.46
N ASP A 21 2.02 -11.51 -63.32
CA ASP A 21 3.06 -10.55 -62.90
C ASP A 21 2.70 -9.77 -61.64
N MET A 22 2.17 -10.49 -60.65
CA MET A 22 2.13 -9.93 -59.28
C MET A 22 3.50 -10.14 -58.66
N GLN A 23 4.26 -9.07 -58.57
CA GLN A 23 5.50 -9.02 -57.80
C GLN A 23 5.23 -9.64 -56.42
N ALA A 24 6.02 -10.64 -56.01
CA ALA A 24 5.95 -11.23 -54.68
C ALA A 24 6.00 -10.10 -53.64
N ARG A 25 4.90 -9.92 -52.88
CA ARG A 25 4.88 -8.94 -51.80
C ARG A 25 6.09 -9.20 -50.92
N PRO A 26 6.92 -8.19 -50.61
CA PRO A 26 8.02 -8.37 -49.71
C PRO A 26 7.48 -8.93 -48.40
N TYR A 27 8.02 -10.07 -47.97
CA TYR A 27 7.67 -10.71 -46.70
C TYR A 27 8.11 -9.77 -45.58
N THR A 28 7.25 -8.88 -45.16
CA THR A 28 7.45 -8.10 -43.93
C THR A 28 7.33 -9.09 -42.78
N LYS A 29 8.46 -9.38 -42.12
CA LYS A 29 8.51 -10.14 -40.88
C LYS A 29 7.47 -9.56 -39.95
N ALA A 30 6.52 -10.39 -39.52
CA ALA A 30 5.51 -9.95 -38.55
C ALA A 30 6.18 -9.27 -37.36
N PRO A 31 5.68 -8.14 -36.87
CA PRO A 31 6.22 -7.55 -35.67
C PRO A 31 6.34 -8.61 -34.59
N PRO A 32 7.42 -8.63 -33.79
CA PRO A 32 7.52 -9.54 -32.66
C PRO A 32 6.22 -9.46 -31.85
N ALA A 33 5.65 -10.61 -31.52
CA ALA A 33 4.48 -10.65 -30.65
C ALA A 33 4.82 -9.86 -29.36
N ALA A 34 3.97 -8.89 -29.00
CA ALA A 34 4.16 -8.15 -27.78
C ALA A 34 4.24 -9.16 -26.62
N VAL A 35 5.36 -9.15 -25.91
CA VAL A 35 5.53 -9.97 -24.71
C VAL A 35 4.51 -9.47 -23.71
N VAL A 36 3.44 -10.23 -23.49
CA VAL A 36 2.48 -9.93 -22.44
C VAL A 36 3.23 -10.08 -21.13
N ALA A 37 3.44 -8.98 -20.43
CA ALA A 37 4.07 -9.01 -19.12
C ALA A 37 3.15 -9.78 -18.16
N VAL A 38 3.56 -10.99 -17.76
CA VAL A 38 2.84 -11.76 -16.74
C VAL A 38 3.27 -11.21 -15.38
N TYR A 39 2.38 -10.45 -14.76
CA TYR A 39 2.60 -9.96 -13.41
C TYR A 39 2.33 -11.08 -12.41
N ASN A 40 3.36 -11.44 -11.66
CA ASN A 40 3.29 -12.41 -10.56
C ASN A 40 3.55 -11.67 -9.23
N TRP A 41 2.60 -11.72 -8.32
CA TRP A 41 2.70 -11.06 -7.01
C TRP A 41 3.32 -11.96 -5.94
N SER A 42 3.59 -13.26 -6.25
CA SER A 42 4.20 -14.18 -5.29
C SER A 42 5.66 -13.85 -5.01
N GLY A 43 6.06 -14.01 -3.78
CA GLY A 43 7.44 -13.86 -3.35
C GLY A 43 7.62 -12.90 -2.18
N PHE A 44 8.85 -12.81 -1.72
CA PHE A 44 9.28 -11.84 -0.72
C PHE A 44 9.36 -10.44 -1.31
N TYR A 45 9.06 -9.45 -0.48
CA TYR A 45 9.32 -8.06 -0.80
C TYR A 45 9.80 -7.29 0.42
N VAL A 46 10.57 -6.25 0.17
CA VAL A 46 10.99 -5.25 1.15
C VAL A 46 10.70 -3.87 0.60
N GLY A 47 10.39 -2.93 1.47
CA GLY A 47 10.07 -1.58 1.01
C GLY A 47 10.35 -0.50 2.03
N ALA A 48 10.28 0.73 1.54
CA ALA A 48 10.28 1.93 2.34
C ALA A 48 8.91 2.60 2.25
N MET A 49 8.47 3.19 3.36
CA MET A 49 7.19 3.87 3.44
C MET A 49 7.29 5.16 4.23
N GLY A 50 6.38 6.07 3.95
CA GLY A 50 6.18 7.29 4.70
C GLY A 50 4.71 7.69 4.66
N GLY A 51 4.30 8.50 5.62
CA GLY A 51 2.90 8.89 5.68
C GLY A 51 2.60 9.89 6.77
N TYR A 52 1.31 10.06 6.99
CA TYR A 52 0.77 10.95 8.00
C TYR A 52 -0.29 10.23 8.82
N GLY A 53 -0.23 10.40 10.14
CA GLY A 53 -1.18 9.85 11.08
C GLY A 53 -1.93 10.95 11.81
N TRP A 54 -3.20 10.67 12.17
CA TRP A 54 -4.04 11.56 12.97
C TRP A 54 -5.02 10.75 13.80
N GLY A 55 -5.37 11.27 14.96
CA GLY A 55 -6.36 10.66 15.85
C GLY A 55 -6.91 11.69 16.82
N THR A 56 -8.08 11.40 17.41
CA THR A 56 -8.74 12.31 18.33
C THR A 56 -7.92 12.49 19.63
N ASP A 57 -7.29 11.40 20.10
CA ASP A 57 -6.52 11.36 21.36
C ASP A 57 -5.03 11.07 21.12
N ALA A 58 -4.62 10.97 19.84
CA ALA A 58 -3.26 10.60 19.46
C ALA A 58 -2.47 11.77 18.85
N GLY A 59 -3.13 12.92 18.64
CA GLY A 59 -2.54 14.03 17.92
C GLY A 59 -2.34 13.74 16.42
N SER A 60 -1.41 14.44 15.78
CA SER A 60 -1.12 14.24 14.37
C SER A 60 0.35 14.43 14.05
N GLY A 61 0.83 13.79 12.97
CA GLY A 61 2.21 13.95 12.53
C GLY A 61 2.65 12.99 11.46
N GLY A 62 3.84 13.27 10.93
CA GLY A 62 4.48 12.44 9.92
C GLY A 62 5.22 11.23 10.51
N PHE A 63 5.36 10.21 9.69
CA PHE A 63 6.16 9.02 10.01
C PHE A 63 6.89 8.50 8.77
N GLY A 64 7.94 7.71 9.00
CA GLY A 64 8.67 7.01 7.96
C GLY A 64 9.25 5.70 8.48
N GLY A 65 9.34 4.70 7.61
CA GLY A 65 9.77 3.39 8.02
C GLY A 65 9.96 2.41 6.88
N GLY A 66 9.98 1.13 7.24
CA GLY A 66 10.13 0.03 6.31
C GLY A 66 9.03 -1.00 6.44
N THR A 67 8.91 -1.81 5.41
CA THR A 67 8.00 -2.94 5.32
C THR A 67 8.74 -4.17 4.79
N VAL A 68 8.35 -5.32 5.29
CA VAL A 68 8.81 -6.64 4.81
C VAL A 68 7.59 -7.54 4.72
N GLY A 69 7.46 -8.27 3.64
CA GLY A 69 6.33 -9.18 3.50
C GLY A 69 6.57 -10.32 2.53
N TYR A 70 5.60 -11.21 2.49
CA TYR A 70 5.54 -12.32 1.57
C TYR A 70 4.13 -12.47 1.03
N ASN A 71 4.01 -12.63 -0.28
CA ASN A 71 2.75 -12.87 -0.98
C ASN A 71 2.70 -14.28 -1.57
N TRP A 72 1.51 -14.85 -1.57
CA TRP A 72 1.15 -16.08 -2.26
C TRP A 72 0.07 -15.79 -3.29
N GLN A 73 0.35 -16.07 -4.55
CA GLN A 73 -0.63 -16.05 -5.64
C GLN A 73 -0.61 -17.42 -6.29
N LEU A 74 -1.76 -18.08 -6.32
CA LEU A 74 -1.85 -19.38 -7.01
C LEU A 74 -1.76 -19.17 -8.53
N PRO A 75 -1.09 -20.07 -9.26
CA PRO A 75 -1.02 -19.99 -10.71
C PRO A 75 -2.40 -19.88 -11.36
N GLY A 76 -2.60 -18.88 -12.22
CA GLY A 76 -3.87 -18.60 -12.88
C GLY A 76 -4.94 -17.96 -12.01
N SER A 77 -4.65 -17.65 -10.74
CA SER A 77 -5.57 -16.95 -9.83
C SER A 77 -5.27 -15.47 -9.78
N GLN A 78 -6.31 -14.67 -9.66
CA GLN A 78 -6.21 -13.24 -9.39
C GLN A 78 -6.16 -12.92 -7.88
N PHE A 79 -6.41 -13.92 -7.02
CA PHE A 79 -6.36 -13.73 -5.58
C PHE A 79 -4.91 -13.83 -5.07
N VAL A 80 -4.56 -12.85 -4.24
CA VAL A 80 -3.25 -12.75 -3.59
C VAL A 80 -3.48 -12.70 -2.08
N PHE A 81 -2.80 -13.59 -1.37
CA PHE A 81 -2.77 -13.59 0.09
C PHE A 81 -1.35 -13.28 0.53
N GLY A 82 -1.18 -12.67 1.69
CA GLY A 82 0.16 -12.36 2.17
C GLY A 82 0.20 -12.05 3.65
N VAL A 83 1.43 -11.96 4.14
CA VAL A 83 1.75 -11.44 5.47
C VAL A 83 2.74 -10.29 5.32
N GLU A 84 2.57 -9.27 6.14
CA GLU A 84 3.38 -8.06 6.08
C GLU A 84 3.71 -7.59 7.50
N VAL A 85 4.95 -7.16 7.70
CA VAL A 85 5.43 -6.52 8.91
C VAL A 85 5.86 -5.11 8.55
N ASP A 86 5.27 -4.13 9.23
CA ASP A 86 5.59 -2.72 9.12
C ASP A 86 6.28 -2.25 10.41
N ALA A 87 7.31 -1.40 10.27
CA ALA A 87 7.91 -0.69 11.39
C ALA A 87 8.25 0.73 10.97
N ALA A 88 7.86 1.71 11.78
CA ALA A 88 8.07 3.12 11.49
C ALA A 88 8.50 3.91 12.73
N GLY A 89 9.40 4.87 12.49
CA GLY A 89 9.63 5.98 13.40
C GLY A 89 8.62 7.09 13.14
N ALA A 90 8.05 7.65 14.20
CA ALA A 90 7.02 8.66 14.10
C ALA A 90 7.38 9.93 14.88
N SER A 91 6.82 11.05 14.45
CA SER A 91 6.85 12.31 15.17
C SER A 91 5.41 12.84 15.31
N ILE A 92 4.54 11.98 15.81
CA ILE A 92 3.14 12.32 16.11
C ILE A 92 3.14 12.92 17.52
N LYS A 93 2.70 14.17 17.63
CA LYS A 93 2.73 14.92 18.89
C LYS A 93 1.33 15.42 19.22
N ASP A 94 1.02 15.35 20.49
CA ASP A 94 -0.11 16.02 21.09
C ASP A 94 0.36 16.78 22.33
N SER A 95 -0.07 18.04 22.49
CA SER A 95 0.27 18.86 23.66
C SER A 95 -0.99 19.50 24.22
N PHE A 96 -1.21 19.26 25.50
CA PHE A 96 -2.33 19.83 26.24
C PHE A 96 -1.79 20.64 27.42
N THR A 97 -2.23 21.89 27.52
CA THR A 97 -1.87 22.76 28.62
C THR A 97 -3.11 23.10 29.45
N VAL A 98 -3.06 22.84 30.73
CA VAL A 98 -4.09 23.25 31.71
C VAL A 98 -3.52 24.38 32.54
N GLU A 99 -4.28 25.46 32.66
CA GLU A 99 -4.05 26.52 33.61
C GLU A 99 -5.15 26.47 34.67
N ASP A 100 -4.79 26.11 35.90
CA ASP A 100 -5.68 26.10 37.04
C ASP A 100 -5.04 26.88 38.19
N ALA A 101 -5.76 27.87 38.70
CA ALA A 101 -5.35 28.75 39.84
C ALA A 101 -3.95 29.38 39.68
N GLY A 102 -3.52 29.68 38.42
CA GLY A 102 -2.20 30.28 38.12
C GLY A 102 -1.07 29.26 38.03
N ILE A 103 -1.34 27.96 38.10
CA ILE A 103 -0.37 26.87 37.89
C ILE A 103 -0.52 26.35 36.44
N LEU A 104 0.56 26.44 35.68
CA LEU A 104 0.64 25.87 34.31
C LEU A 104 1.15 24.44 34.40
N ALA A 105 0.31 23.48 34.02
CA ALA A 105 0.71 22.09 33.80
C ALA A 105 0.66 21.79 32.30
N THR A 106 1.81 21.42 31.71
CA THR A 106 1.90 21.01 30.32
C THR A 106 2.13 19.50 30.25
N GLN A 107 1.27 18.81 29.52
CA GLN A 107 1.40 17.40 29.18
C GLN A 107 1.72 17.27 27.70
N ASP A 108 2.91 16.74 27.39
CA ASP A 108 3.35 16.41 26.04
C ASP A 108 3.28 14.89 25.87
N SER A 109 2.51 14.46 24.90
CA SER A 109 2.43 13.06 24.47
C SER A 109 3.07 12.92 23.07
N LYS A 110 3.94 11.93 22.89
CA LYS A 110 4.62 11.71 21.64
C LYS A 110 4.70 10.21 21.32
N ILE A 111 4.15 9.84 20.17
CA ILE A 111 4.40 8.51 19.59
C ILE A 111 5.75 8.56 18.85
N ASN A 112 6.71 7.80 19.35
CA ASN A 112 8.06 7.75 18.80
C ASN A 112 8.23 6.67 17.73
N SER A 113 7.55 5.54 17.89
CA SER A 113 7.59 4.42 16.95
C SER A 113 6.33 3.58 17.06
N PHE A 114 5.94 3.01 15.95
CA PHE A 114 4.87 2.04 15.89
C PHE A 114 5.17 0.97 14.85
N GLY A 115 4.46 -0.15 14.93
CA GLY A 115 4.58 -1.22 13.97
C GLY A 115 3.36 -2.11 13.96
N SER A 116 3.31 -3.01 12.98
CA SER A 116 2.23 -3.96 12.84
C SER A 116 2.69 -5.27 12.20
N VAL A 117 1.97 -6.34 12.52
CA VAL A 117 2.02 -7.63 11.81
C VAL A 117 0.63 -7.89 11.28
N THR A 118 0.50 -7.93 9.96
CA THR A 118 -0.80 -8.01 9.29
C THR A 118 -0.85 -9.15 8.28
N GLY A 119 -2.03 -9.79 8.19
CA GLY A 119 -2.41 -10.58 7.03
C GLY A 119 -3.02 -9.67 5.97
N ARG A 120 -2.78 -9.94 4.70
CA ARG A 120 -3.41 -9.22 3.59
C ARG A 120 -4.08 -10.18 2.62
N ALA A 121 -5.21 -9.77 2.05
CA ALA A 121 -5.94 -10.47 1.02
C ALA A 121 -6.31 -9.47 -0.08
N GLY A 122 -6.02 -9.80 -1.33
CA GLY A 122 -6.19 -8.88 -2.44
C GLY A 122 -6.58 -9.56 -3.74
N PHE A 123 -6.90 -8.72 -4.70
CA PHE A 123 -7.27 -9.08 -6.05
C PHE A 123 -6.33 -8.38 -7.03
N ALA A 124 -5.59 -9.19 -7.80
CA ALA A 124 -4.63 -8.70 -8.79
C ALA A 124 -5.31 -8.51 -10.15
N MET A 125 -5.19 -7.32 -10.68
CA MET A 125 -5.59 -6.91 -12.02
C MET A 125 -4.32 -6.51 -12.77
N ASP A 126 -3.66 -7.49 -13.38
CA ASP A 126 -2.35 -7.31 -14.03
C ASP A 126 -1.34 -6.61 -13.09
N ALA A 127 -0.95 -5.39 -13.42
CA ALA A 127 0.01 -4.59 -12.67
C ALA A 127 -0.55 -3.98 -11.38
N VAL A 128 -1.86 -4.04 -11.15
CA VAL A 128 -2.54 -3.43 -10.00
C VAL A 128 -3.02 -4.50 -9.03
N LEU A 129 -2.71 -4.35 -7.76
CA LEU A 129 -3.22 -5.18 -6.67
C LEU A 129 -4.07 -4.31 -5.74
N LEU A 130 -5.36 -4.59 -5.66
CA LEU A 130 -6.25 -4.03 -4.64
C LEU A 130 -6.32 -5.00 -3.47
N TYR A 131 -6.14 -4.52 -2.23
CA TYR A 131 -6.12 -5.40 -1.07
C TYR A 131 -6.70 -4.76 0.20
N ALA A 132 -7.20 -5.62 1.08
CA ALA A 132 -7.46 -5.32 2.47
C ALA A 132 -6.39 -6.01 3.33
N LYS A 133 -6.07 -5.42 4.47
CA LYS A 133 -5.17 -6.01 5.46
C LYS A 133 -5.63 -5.74 6.87
N GLY A 134 -5.25 -6.63 7.79
CA GLY A 134 -5.56 -6.48 9.21
C GLY A 134 -4.70 -7.38 10.07
N GLY A 135 -4.53 -7.00 11.32
CA GLY A 135 -3.71 -7.75 12.24
C GLY A 135 -3.40 -7.03 13.54
N PHE A 136 -2.30 -7.41 14.14
CA PHE A 136 -1.81 -6.89 15.40
C PHE A 136 -0.96 -5.63 15.18
N ALA A 137 -1.13 -4.63 16.06
CA ALA A 137 -0.34 -3.40 16.05
C ALA A 137 0.18 -3.07 17.45
N TRP A 138 1.31 -2.36 17.47
CA TRP A 138 1.87 -1.80 18.71
C TRP A 138 2.39 -0.39 18.45
N ALA A 139 2.38 0.44 19.49
CA ALA A 139 2.98 1.77 19.47
C ALA A 139 3.69 2.06 20.79
N ASN A 140 4.84 2.70 20.69
CA ASN A 140 5.57 3.21 21.85
C ASN A 140 5.24 4.69 22.04
N ASN A 141 4.56 5.00 23.13
CA ASN A 141 4.20 6.35 23.51
C ASN A 141 5.10 6.81 24.67
N LYS A 142 5.64 8.02 24.57
CA LYS A 142 6.33 8.69 25.64
C LYS A 142 5.52 9.90 26.09
N THR A 143 5.07 9.86 27.35
CA THR A 143 4.37 10.97 28.00
C THR A 143 5.35 11.69 28.91
N THR A 144 5.41 13.02 28.79
CA THR A 144 6.20 13.88 29.64
C THR A 144 5.28 14.90 30.29
N ILE A 145 5.30 14.94 31.64
CA ILE A 145 4.57 15.93 32.43
C ILE A 145 5.60 16.89 32.99
N SER A 146 5.40 18.17 32.71
CA SER A 146 6.25 19.26 33.21
C SER A 146 5.46 20.23 34.05
N LEU A 147 5.95 20.49 35.25
CA LEU A 147 5.49 21.53 36.16
C LEU A 147 6.62 22.57 36.29
N PRO A 148 6.66 23.58 35.40
CA PRO A 148 7.81 24.51 35.33
C PRO A 148 8.04 25.31 36.62
N GLU A 149 6.96 25.65 37.34
CA GLU A 149 7.07 26.40 38.59
C GLU A 149 7.77 25.66 39.73
N PHE A 150 7.70 24.32 39.71
CA PHE A 150 8.31 23.47 40.72
C PHE A 150 9.60 22.79 40.23
N GLY A 151 10.01 23.02 38.99
CA GLY A 151 11.18 22.38 38.38
C GLY A 151 11.06 20.86 38.24
N ILE A 152 9.82 20.31 38.29
CA ILE A 152 9.54 18.88 38.25
C ILE A 152 9.24 18.49 36.80
N THR A 153 10.00 17.53 36.29
CA THR A 153 9.74 16.89 34.99
C THR A 153 9.76 15.38 35.22
N SER A 154 8.65 14.71 34.90
CA SER A 154 8.54 13.23 34.92
C SER A 154 8.23 12.73 33.53
N SER A 155 8.96 11.69 33.07
CA SER A 155 8.67 11.06 31.78
C SER A 155 8.53 9.56 31.96
N ASP A 156 7.49 9.01 31.35
CA ASP A 156 7.22 7.58 31.34
C ASP A 156 6.99 7.09 29.90
N SER A 157 7.39 5.84 29.63
CA SER A 157 7.31 5.24 28.29
C SER A 157 6.57 3.92 28.37
N HIS A 158 5.45 3.84 27.65
CA HIS A 158 4.61 2.63 27.62
C HIS A 158 4.39 2.13 26.19
N THR A 159 4.35 0.80 26.06
CA THR A 159 3.99 0.15 24.81
C THR A 159 2.51 -0.22 24.86
N HIS A 160 1.73 0.39 23.98
CA HIS A 160 0.33 0.04 23.76
C HIS A 160 0.24 -0.98 22.64
N THR A 161 -0.69 -1.93 22.77
CA THR A 161 -0.93 -3.00 21.80
C THR A 161 -2.39 -3.05 21.44
N GLY A 162 -2.70 -3.45 20.21
CA GLY A 162 -4.07 -3.54 19.74
C GLY A 162 -4.15 -4.14 18.34
N TYR A 163 -5.15 -3.73 17.60
CA TYR A 163 -5.37 -4.22 16.25
C TYR A 163 -5.32 -3.07 15.22
N THR A 164 -5.04 -3.44 13.98
CA THR A 164 -5.11 -2.52 12.85
C THR A 164 -5.85 -3.18 11.70
N ILE A 165 -6.64 -2.40 10.98
CA ILE A 165 -7.38 -2.83 9.80
C ILE A 165 -7.37 -1.72 8.76
N GLY A 166 -7.33 -2.09 7.49
CA GLY A 166 -7.38 -1.12 6.41
C GLY A 166 -7.24 -1.76 5.05
N GLY A 167 -6.86 -0.98 4.09
CA GLY A 167 -6.68 -1.44 2.73
C GLY A 167 -5.86 -0.47 1.90
N GLY A 168 -5.52 -0.91 0.71
CA GLY A 168 -4.70 -0.12 -0.19
C GLY A 168 -4.70 -0.66 -1.60
N LEU A 169 -3.99 0.06 -2.42
CA LEU A 169 -3.67 -0.36 -3.78
C LEU A 169 -2.15 -0.34 -3.96
N GLU A 170 -1.66 -1.28 -4.76
CA GLU A 170 -0.25 -1.39 -5.11
C GLU A 170 -0.13 -1.54 -6.62
N TYR A 171 0.75 -0.75 -7.24
CA TYR A 171 0.98 -0.72 -8.68
C TYR A 171 2.41 -1.09 -9.01
N MET A 172 2.58 -2.14 -9.81
CA MET A 172 3.87 -2.61 -10.29
C MET A 172 4.29 -1.83 -11.53
N PHE A 173 5.13 -0.83 -11.35
CA PHE A 173 5.59 0.04 -12.45
C PHE A 173 6.84 -0.48 -13.17
N ALA A 174 7.51 -1.49 -12.59
CA ALA A 174 8.63 -2.20 -13.20
C ALA A 174 8.62 -3.66 -12.74
N PRO A 175 9.35 -4.59 -13.39
CA PRO A 175 9.28 -6.02 -13.09
C PRO A 175 9.41 -6.39 -11.61
N ASN A 176 10.26 -5.69 -10.87
CA ASN A 176 10.52 -5.95 -9.45
C ASN A 176 10.14 -4.79 -8.53
N TRP A 177 9.57 -3.71 -9.05
CA TRP A 177 9.26 -2.52 -8.27
C TRP A 177 7.79 -2.19 -8.30
N SER A 178 7.23 -1.92 -7.13
CA SER A 178 5.86 -1.43 -6.99
C SER A 178 5.80 -0.18 -6.12
N ALA A 179 4.77 0.61 -6.34
CA ALA A 179 4.37 1.72 -5.47
C ALA A 179 3.04 1.37 -4.82
N LYS A 180 2.91 1.63 -3.52
CA LYS A 180 1.68 1.37 -2.76
C LYS A 180 1.14 2.62 -2.09
N GLY A 181 -0.19 2.69 -1.98
CA GLY A 181 -0.92 3.64 -1.15
C GLY A 181 -1.89 2.91 -0.25
N GLU A 182 -1.89 3.20 1.04
CA GLU A 182 -2.66 2.51 2.05
C GLU A 182 -3.36 3.48 3.00
N TYR A 183 -4.54 3.11 3.44
CA TYR A 183 -5.23 3.71 4.57
C TYR A 183 -5.44 2.65 5.65
N MET A 184 -5.07 2.98 6.88
CA MET A 184 -5.19 2.08 8.03
C MET A 184 -5.87 2.78 9.18
N PHE A 185 -6.76 2.07 9.83
CA PHE A 185 -7.29 2.38 11.15
C PHE A 185 -6.60 1.50 12.18
N THR A 186 -6.14 2.08 13.27
CA THR A 186 -5.47 1.37 14.36
C THR A 186 -6.14 1.74 15.69
N SER A 187 -6.50 0.73 16.46
CA SER A 187 -7.08 0.85 17.79
C SER A 187 -6.19 0.13 18.79
N LEU A 188 -5.62 0.88 19.72
CA LEU A 188 -4.75 0.36 20.76
C LEU A 188 -5.54 0.30 22.08
N GLY A 189 -5.52 -0.88 22.69
CA GLY A 189 -6.28 -1.14 23.93
C GLY A 189 -5.83 -0.28 25.11
N SER A 190 -6.79 0.03 25.98
CA SER A 190 -6.57 0.72 27.24
C SER A 190 -5.64 -0.07 28.16
N LYS A 191 -4.87 0.65 28.99
CA LYS A 191 -4.13 0.08 30.12
C LYS A 191 -4.61 0.71 31.42
N THR A 192 -4.81 -0.14 32.43
CA THR A 192 -5.15 0.29 33.74
C THR A 192 -3.88 0.66 34.50
N TYR A 193 -3.82 1.89 34.98
CA TYR A 193 -2.73 2.40 35.81
C TYR A 193 -3.15 2.31 37.27
N ASN A 194 -2.25 1.83 38.12
CA ASN A 194 -2.45 1.86 39.57
C ASN A 194 -1.62 3.00 40.16
N LEU A 195 -2.24 4.14 40.37
CA LEU A 195 -1.64 5.30 41.01
C LEU A 195 -2.16 5.44 42.42
N GLY A 196 -1.36 4.94 43.38
CA GLY A 196 -1.66 5.14 44.81
C GLY A 196 -2.88 4.38 45.37
N GLY A 197 -3.34 3.35 44.68
CA GLY A 197 -4.51 2.53 45.09
C GLY A 197 -5.78 2.77 44.27
N ASP A 198 -5.82 3.81 43.47
CA ASP A 198 -6.90 4.06 42.51
C ASP A 198 -6.55 3.53 41.13
N LEU A 199 -7.50 2.84 40.51
CA LEU A 199 -7.39 2.29 39.15
C LEU A 199 -7.87 3.33 38.13
N PHE A 200 -6.96 3.88 37.34
CA PHE A 200 -7.30 4.75 36.22
C PHE A 200 -7.18 3.97 34.91
N ASP A 201 -8.22 3.99 34.08
CA ASP A 201 -8.23 3.45 32.75
C ASP A 201 -7.77 4.54 31.79
N SER A 202 -6.71 4.27 30.97
CA SER A 202 -6.13 5.25 30.03
C SER A 202 -6.99 5.50 28.79
N GLY A 203 -8.12 4.82 28.64
CA GLY A 203 -8.91 4.88 27.41
C GLY A 203 -8.25 4.16 26.23
N THR A 204 -9.02 3.95 25.18
CA THR A 204 -8.55 3.39 23.90
C THR A 204 -7.95 4.50 23.06
N ILE A 205 -6.79 4.26 22.47
CA ILE A 205 -6.14 5.22 21.56
C ILE A 205 -6.44 4.79 20.12
N ASP A 206 -7.27 5.58 19.44
CA ASP A 206 -7.64 5.35 18.05
C ASP A 206 -6.97 6.36 17.15
N PHE A 207 -6.35 5.86 16.09
CA PHE A 207 -5.74 6.74 15.08
C PHE A 207 -5.82 6.16 13.66
N HIS A 208 -5.78 7.05 12.70
CA HIS A 208 -5.82 6.78 11.28
C HIS A 208 -4.49 7.11 10.66
N THR A 209 -4.08 6.36 9.65
CA THR A 209 -2.88 6.65 8.88
C THR A 209 -3.16 6.55 7.39
N ILE A 210 -2.59 7.49 6.63
CA ILE A 210 -2.39 7.36 5.19
C ILE A 210 -0.90 7.20 4.96
N LYS A 211 -0.52 6.16 4.23
CA LYS A 211 0.87 5.89 3.90
C LYS A 211 1.06 5.59 2.42
N VAL A 212 2.19 6.00 1.91
CA VAL A 212 2.70 5.66 0.58
C VAL A 212 4.02 4.96 0.72
N GLY A 213 4.34 4.09 -0.20
CA GLY A 213 5.59 3.32 -0.15
C GLY A 213 6.01 2.80 -1.50
N VAL A 214 7.26 2.34 -1.54
CA VAL A 214 7.84 1.65 -2.69
C VAL A 214 8.41 0.32 -2.20
N ASN A 215 8.07 -0.76 -2.91
CA ASN A 215 8.51 -2.11 -2.59
C ASN A 215 9.39 -2.67 -3.71
N TYR A 216 10.38 -3.46 -3.32
CA TYR A 216 11.17 -4.31 -4.19
C TYR A 216 10.78 -5.77 -3.97
N HIS A 217 10.37 -6.45 -5.05
CA HIS A 217 9.93 -7.85 -5.05
C HIS A 217 11.08 -8.76 -5.50
N PHE A 218 11.39 -9.76 -4.68
CA PHE A 218 12.35 -10.82 -5.00
C PHE A 218 11.61 -11.93 -5.74
N ARG A 219 12.02 -12.18 -6.98
CA ARG A 219 11.44 -13.21 -7.86
C ARG A 219 12.50 -14.17 -8.33
#